data_93d99753d43dd51c8bd7b32bf4b97cdb
#
_entry.id   93d99753d43dd51c8bd7b32bf4b97cdb
#
_cell.length_a   1.000
_cell.length_b   1.000
_cell.length_c   1.000
_cell.angle_alpha   90.00
_cell.angle_beta   90.00
_cell.angle_gamma   90.00
#
_symmetry.space_group_name_H-M   'P 1'
#
loop_
_entity.id
_entity.type
_entity.pdbx_description
1 polymer ?
#
loop_
_entity_poly.entity_id
_entity_poly.type
_entity_poly.pdbx_seq_one_letter_code
_entity_poly.pdbx_strand_id
1 'polypeptide(L)'
;CPPQRTIEYPIPAGESPERRWKLGRGHVIGTYQDVQTIFAAQVLCDVLCGSNHAPLCRAILERGLAEDVLLGCDDQCMQPVLMLQVQNFREADLPAIEATIRDTLTALCETGLDREQIRASLASVEFKLRERDYGTMPRGLLFALEMLASWIYGGAPEARLCFDEILEALHRGVDTGYYETLLRQMMLENGHTAQILMQPSATCGEARQAREKEALAAVLQTLSAQQQDEICARQTRLAALQQEPDSPEALATIPHVCLSDLPRDPAPVPTELREDGNVIIHDLQTDGIVYTTAYFAADDLTPEELPYLTL
;
A
#
# COMPACT_ATOMS: atom_id res chain seq x y z
N CYS A 1 -20.85 -2.93 18.27
CA CYS A 1 -20.43 -3.52 16.97
C CYS A 1 -20.38 -2.42 15.93
N PRO A 2 -19.35 -2.38 15.07
CA PRO A 2 -19.31 -1.44 13.96
C PRO A 2 -20.54 -1.65 13.03
N PRO A 3 -20.98 -0.62 12.30
CA PRO A 3 -21.99 -0.80 11.29
C PRO A 3 -21.48 -1.81 10.24
N GLN A 4 -22.27 -2.86 10.02
CA GLN A 4 -21.92 -3.96 9.11
C GLN A 4 -22.84 -3.94 7.90
N ARG A 5 -22.25 -4.12 6.72
CA ARG A 5 -22.99 -4.31 5.46
C ARG A 5 -22.50 -5.57 4.77
N THR A 6 -23.43 -6.42 4.35
CA THR A 6 -23.14 -7.56 3.48
C THR A 6 -23.36 -7.17 2.03
N ILE A 7 -22.41 -7.47 1.16
CA ILE A 7 -22.49 -7.25 -0.28
C ILE A 7 -22.15 -8.54 -1.01
N GLU A 8 -22.82 -8.82 -2.11
CA GLU A 8 -22.46 -9.94 -2.98
C GLU A 8 -21.37 -9.53 -3.97
N TYR A 9 -20.46 -10.46 -4.25
CA TYR A 9 -19.46 -10.31 -5.30
C TYR A 9 -19.41 -11.54 -6.21
N PRO A 10 -19.14 -11.39 -7.51
CA PRO A 10 -19.17 -12.51 -8.44
C PRO A 10 -17.97 -13.41 -8.28
N ILE A 11 -18.21 -14.72 -8.31
CA ILE A 11 -17.20 -15.76 -8.46
C ILE A 11 -17.38 -16.46 -9.81
N PRO A 12 -16.33 -17.09 -10.38
CA PRO A 12 -16.42 -17.86 -11.61
C PRO A 12 -17.48 -18.96 -11.54
N ALA A 13 -18.13 -19.22 -12.66
CA ALA A 13 -19.11 -20.31 -12.76
C ALA A 13 -18.43 -21.66 -12.48
N GLY A 14 -19.04 -22.46 -11.58
CA GLY A 14 -18.52 -23.76 -11.16
C GLY A 14 -17.50 -23.72 -10.02
N GLU A 15 -17.12 -22.54 -9.55
CA GLU A 15 -16.29 -22.40 -8.34
C GLU A 15 -17.15 -22.56 -7.08
N SER A 16 -16.61 -23.28 -6.08
CA SER A 16 -17.30 -23.45 -4.79
C SER A 16 -17.30 -22.14 -3.98
N PRO A 17 -18.47 -21.66 -3.51
CA PRO A 17 -18.54 -20.47 -2.67
C PRO A 17 -18.10 -20.73 -1.22
N GLU A 18 -17.88 -21.96 -0.80
CA GLU A 18 -17.75 -22.36 0.61
C GLU A 18 -16.62 -21.60 1.35
N ARG A 19 -15.45 -21.44 0.71
CA ARG A 19 -14.29 -20.75 1.28
C ARG A 19 -13.93 -19.51 0.47
N ARG A 20 -14.93 -18.67 0.16
CA ARG A 20 -14.73 -17.46 -0.64
C ARG A 20 -15.27 -16.19 0.04
N TRP A 21 -15.72 -16.32 1.27
CA TRP A 21 -16.14 -15.15 2.04
C TRP A 21 -14.94 -14.24 2.33
N LYS A 22 -15.19 -12.92 2.35
CA LYS A 22 -14.17 -11.93 2.66
C LYS A 22 -14.72 -10.93 3.67
N LEU A 23 -13.89 -10.54 4.62
CA LEU A 23 -14.17 -9.52 5.62
C LEU A 23 -13.24 -8.32 5.37
N GLY A 24 -13.81 -7.14 5.25
CA GLY A 24 -13.09 -5.88 5.29
C GLY A 24 -13.54 -5.06 6.49
N ARG A 25 -12.60 -4.57 7.30
CA ARG A 25 -12.88 -3.68 8.43
C ARG A 25 -11.99 -2.45 8.33
N GLY A 26 -12.62 -1.27 8.22
CA GLY A 26 -11.94 0.02 8.19
C GLY A 26 -12.03 0.72 9.54
N HIS A 27 -10.93 1.27 10.00
CA HIS A 27 -10.82 2.08 11.22
C HIS A 27 -10.25 3.45 10.84
N VAL A 28 -11.02 4.51 10.98
CA VAL A 28 -10.52 5.88 10.79
C VAL A 28 -9.60 6.22 11.94
N ILE A 29 -8.36 6.62 11.65
CA ILE A 29 -7.30 6.78 12.66
C ILE A 29 -6.91 8.23 12.93
N GLY A 30 -7.64 9.18 12.39
CA GLY A 30 -7.38 10.60 12.54
C GLY A 30 -7.65 11.37 11.27
N THR A 31 -6.85 12.36 11.01
CA THR A 31 -6.90 13.21 9.82
C THR A 31 -5.53 13.25 9.12
N TYR A 32 -5.48 13.80 7.92
CA TYR A 32 -4.24 14.01 7.17
C TYR A 32 -3.17 14.81 7.94
N GLN A 33 -3.55 15.55 9.00
CA GLN A 33 -2.64 16.33 9.86
C GLN A 33 -1.89 15.48 10.88
N ASP A 34 -2.41 14.28 11.18
CA ASP A 34 -1.87 13.41 12.22
C ASP A 34 -0.72 12.53 11.68
N VAL A 35 0.30 13.16 11.06
CA VAL A 35 1.37 12.47 10.31
C VAL A 35 2.13 11.47 11.18
N GLN A 36 2.44 11.81 12.44
CA GLN A 36 3.09 10.87 13.37
C GLN A 36 2.23 9.63 13.60
N THR A 37 0.93 9.80 13.78
CA THR A 37 -0.03 8.71 13.94
C THR A 37 -0.09 7.82 12.69
N ILE A 38 -0.05 8.43 11.51
CA ILE A 38 -0.04 7.72 10.22
C ILE A 38 1.22 6.85 10.09
N PHE A 39 2.41 7.39 10.37
CA PHE A 39 3.65 6.61 10.29
C PHE A 39 3.70 5.51 11.37
N ALA A 40 3.22 5.78 12.58
CA ALA A 40 3.09 4.75 13.60
C ALA A 40 2.10 3.65 13.19
N ALA A 41 1.02 3.99 12.51
CA ALA A 41 0.07 3.02 11.97
C ALA A 41 0.69 2.13 10.88
N GLN A 42 1.56 2.67 10.02
CA GLN A 42 2.31 1.88 9.04
C GLN A 42 3.24 0.87 9.72
N VAL A 43 3.94 1.29 10.78
CA VAL A 43 4.75 0.38 11.61
C VAL A 43 3.88 -0.72 12.24
N LEU A 44 2.73 -0.37 12.81
CA LEU A 44 1.80 -1.35 13.39
C LEU A 44 1.24 -2.32 12.33
N CYS A 45 0.98 -1.87 11.11
CA CYS A 45 0.57 -2.76 10.03
C CYS A 45 1.61 -3.85 9.76
N ASP A 46 2.88 -3.47 9.69
CA ASP A 46 3.98 -4.40 9.48
C ASP A 46 4.18 -5.34 10.69
N VAL A 47 4.18 -4.82 11.91
CA VAL A 47 4.30 -5.60 13.14
C VAL A 47 3.18 -6.64 13.26
N LEU A 48 1.94 -6.30 12.90
CA LEU A 48 0.77 -7.16 13.07
C LEU A 48 0.57 -8.15 11.92
N CYS A 49 0.87 -7.72 10.67
CA CYS A 49 0.54 -8.46 9.46
C CYS A 49 1.62 -8.35 8.36
N GLY A 50 2.84 -7.91 8.64
CA GLY A 50 3.93 -7.79 7.65
C GLY A 50 4.43 -9.14 7.10
N SER A 51 4.08 -10.25 7.74
CA SER A 51 4.36 -11.60 7.27
C SER A 51 3.33 -12.60 7.82
N ASN A 52 3.32 -13.82 7.28
CA ASN A 52 2.47 -14.91 7.80
C ASN A 52 2.80 -15.29 9.25
N HIS A 53 4.00 -14.98 9.73
CA HIS A 53 4.45 -15.21 11.11
C HIS A 53 4.13 -14.06 12.05
N ALA A 54 3.70 -12.92 11.52
CA ALA A 54 3.26 -11.78 12.31
C ALA A 54 2.05 -12.16 13.19
N PRO A 55 1.93 -11.61 14.40
CA PRO A 55 1.05 -12.16 15.43
C PRO A 55 -0.42 -12.29 15.02
N LEU A 56 -0.97 -11.32 14.31
CA LEU A 56 -2.38 -11.36 13.90
C LEU A 56 -2.60 -12.33 12.72
N CYS A 57 -1.72 -12.31 11.71
CA CYS A 57 -1.77 -13.25 10.61
C CYS A 57 -1.63 -14.68 11.12
N ARG A 58 -0.61 -14.96 11.94
CA ARG A 58 -0.35 -16.26 12.51
C ARG A 58 -1.55 -16.80 13.31
N ALA A 59 -2.14 -15.97 14.17
CA ALA A 59 -3.28 -16.36 15.00
C ALA A 59 -4.49 -16.85 14.19
N ILE A 60 -4.70 -16.32 12.99
CA ILE A 60 -5.82 -16.69 12.12
C ILE A 60 -5.43 -17.85 11.19
N LEU A 61 -4.24 -17.77 10.57
CA LEU A 61 -3.80 -18.75 9.56
C LEU A 61 -3.48 -20.13 10.17
N GLU A 62 -2.77 -20.19 11.32
CA GLU A 62 -2.45 -21.46 11.99
C GLU A 62 -3.70 -22.21 12.47
N ARG A 63 -4.79 -21.49 12.74
CA ARG A 63 -6.09 -22.10 13.07
C ARG A 63 -6.89 -22.55 11.84
N GLY A 64 -6.40 -22.30 10.64
CA GLY A 64 -7.07 -22.61 9.37
C GLY A 64 -8.37 -21.87 9.16
N LEU A 65 -8.57 -20.73 9.85
CA LEU A 65 -9.81 -19.92 9.79
C LEU A 65 -9.93 -19.17 8.46
N ALA A 66 -8.84 -18.75 7.86
CA ALA A 66 -8.79 -18.05 6.58
C ALA A 66 -7.53 -18.45 5.80
N GLU A 67 -7.46 -18.05 4.53
CA GLU A 67 -6.28 -18.29 3.68
C GLU A 67 -5.34 -17.08 3.62
N ASP A 68 -5.87 -15.86 3.88
CA ASP A 68 -5.09 -14.65 3.80
C ASP A 68 -5.60 -13.59 4.78
N VAL A 69 -4.67 -12.81 5.36
CA VAL A 69 -4.94 -11.71 6.28
C VAL A 69 -4.02 -10.55 5.94
N LEU A 70 -4.60 -9.40 5.65
CA LEU A 70 -3.89 -8.18 5.28
C LEU A 70 -4.30 -7.05 6.21
N LEU A 71 -3.33 -6.25 6.62
CA LEU A 71 -3.56 -4.99 7.33
C LEU A 71 -2.73 -3.90 6.64
N GLY A 72 -3.38 -2.82 6.24
CA GLY A 72 -2.73 -1.70 5.59
C GLY A 72 -3.29 -0.37 6.04
N CYS A 73 -2.56 0.70 5.81
CA CYS A 73 -2.99 2.06 6.06
C CYS A 73 -3.21 2.77 4.72
N ASP A 74 -4.45 3.17 4.45
CA ASP A 74 -4.78 4.09 3.36
C ASP A 74 -4.70 5.51 3.91
N ASP A 75 -3.65 6.21 3.55
CA ASP A 75 -3.30 7.52 4.09
C ASP A 75 -3.37 8.66 3.04
N GLN A 76 -3.79 8.35 1.82
CA GLN A 76 -3.94 9.34 0.73
C GLN A 76 -5.30 10.07 0.77
N CYS A 77 -6.03 10.00 1.86
CA CYS A 77 -7.34 10.59 2.04
C CYS A 77 -7.37 11.55 3.23
N MET A 78 -8.42 12.40 3.28
CA MET A 78 -8.60 13.39 4.35
C MET A 78 -8.61 12.74 5.75
N GLN A 79 -9.18 11.55 5.85
CA GLN A 79 -9.23 10.75 7.08
C GLN A 79 -8.55 9.41 6.80
N PRO A 80 -7.29 9.23 7.21
CA PRO A 80 -6.58 7.98 7.04
C PRO A 80 -7.31 6.79 7.68
N VAL A 81 -7.26 5.63 7.02
CA VAL A 81 -7.99 4.43 7.42
C VAL A 81 -7.05 3.25 7.54
N LEU A 82 -7.06 2.57 8.68
CA LEU A 82 -6.53 1.22 8.79
C LEU A 82 -7.53 0.21 8.19
N MET A 83 -7.08 -0.55 7.23
CA MET A 83 -7.87 -1.53 6.48
C MET A 83 -7.42 -2.95 6.84
N LEU A 84 -8.19 -3.62 7.70
CA LEU A 84 -8.02 -5.04 7.96
C LEU A 84 -8.86 -5.85 6.97
N GLN A 85 -8.24 -6.79 6.28
CA GLN A 85 -8.89 -7.71 5.36
C GLN A 85 -8.59 -9.15 5.74
N VAL A 86 -9.62 -9.98 5.80
CA VAL A 86 -9.50 -11.43 5.96
C VAL A 86 -10.18 -12.07 4.76
N GLN A 87 -9.49 -12.96 4.07
CA GLN A 87 -9.94 -13.49 2.79
C GLN A 87 -10.02 -15.02 2.79
N ASN A 88 -10.98 -15.52 2.01
CA ASN A 88 -11.17 -16.93 1.73
C ASN A 88 -11.42 -17.77 3.00
N PHE A 89 -12.46 -17.43 3.72
CA PHE A 89 -12.93 -18.15 4.89
C PHE A 89 -14.36 -18.71 4.67
N ARG A 90 -14.80 -19.60 5.55
CA ARG A 90 -16.19 -20.09 5.56
C ARG A 90 -17.07 -19.13 6.36
N GLU A 91 -18.29 -18.91 5.92
CA GLU A 91 -19.25 -18.07 6.66
C GLU A 91 -19.33 -18.43 8.15
N ALA A 92 -19.38 -19.74 8.44
CA ALA A 92 -19.47 -20.27 9.81
C ALA A 92 -18.25 -19.90 10.69
N ASP A 93 -17.11 -19.60 10.09
CA ASP A 93 -15.88 -19.26 10.81
C ASP A 93 -15.81 -17.77 11.21
N LEU A 94 -16.71 -16.92 10.70
CA LEU A 94 -16.73 -15.48 10.96
C LEU A 94 -16.69 -15.13 12.46
N PRO A 95 -17.52 -15.73 13.34
CA PRO A 95 -17.47 -15.42 14.78
C PRO A 95 -16.12 -15.79 15.41
N ALA A 96 -15.51 -16.90 14.97
CA ALA A 96 -14.19 -17.34 15.45
C ALA A 96 -13.08 -16.39 14.98
N ILE A 97 -13.15 -15.88 13.74
CA ILE A 97 -12.24 -14.88 13.19
C ILE A 97 -12.33 -13.59 14.01
N GLU A 98 -13.54 -13.07 14.24
CA GLU A 98 -13.77 -11.84 15.01
C GLU A 98 -13.27 -11.97 16.47
N ALA A 99 -13.51 -13.12 17.10
CA ALA A 99 -12.99 -13.42 18.43
C ALA A 99 -11.46 -13.46 18.41
N THR A 100 -10.86 -14.18 17.45
CA THR A 100 -9.39 -14.28 17.32
C THR A 100 -8.75 -12.91 17.12
N ILE A 101 -9.30 -12.06 16.26
CA ILE A 101 -8.80 -10.69 16.06
C ILE A 101 -8.81 -9.93 17.39
N ARG A 102 -9.97 -9.88 18.06
CA ARG A 102 -10.12 -9.14 19.33
C ARG A 102 -9.20 -9.66 20.42
N ASP A 103 -9.18 -10.98 20.61
CA ASP A 103 -8.41 -11.62 21.69
C ASP A 103 -6.90 -11.46 21.46
N THR A 104 -6.43 -11.58 20.22
CA THR A 104 -5.03 -11.35 19.86
C THR A 104 -4.63 -9.89 20.09
N LEU A 105 -5.42 -8.94 19.60
CA LEU A 105 -5.11 -7.52 19.81
C LEU A 105 -5.16 -7.13 21.30
N THR A 106 -6.10 -7.68 22.06
CA THR A 106 -6.20 -7.45 23.51
C THR A 106 -4.96 -7.99 24.22
N ALA A 107 -4.58 -9.24 23.93
CA ALA A 107 -3.39 -9.85 24.50
C ALA A 107 -2.12 -9.03 24.19
N LEU A 108 -1.93 -8.59 22.95
CA LEU A 108 -0.79 -7.75 22.56
C LEU A 108 -0.77 -6.40 23.30
N CYS A 109 -1.93 -5.81 23.55
CA CYS A 109 -2.03 -4.57 24.33
C CYS A 109 -1.75 -4.78 25.84
N GLU A 110 -1.93 -5.99 26.36
CA GLU A 110 -1.73 -6.32 27.79
C GLU A 110 -0.33 -6.87 28.07
N THR A 111 0.19 -7.74 27.19
CA THR A 111 1.50 -8.38 27.34
C THR A 111 2.64 -7.56 26.77
N GLY A 112 2.33 -6.58 25.91
CA GLY A 112 3.28 -5.79 25.13
C GLY A 112 3.57 -6.39 23.77
N LEU A 113 3.92 -5.52 22.82
CA LEU A 113 4.44 -5.88 21.50
C LEU A 113 5.93 -6.21 21.60
N ASP A 114 6.42 -7.06 20.71
CA ASP A 114 7.84 -7.34 20.60
C ASP A 114 8.61 -6.09 20.14
N ARG A 115 9.45 -5.56 21.01
CA ARG A 115 10.22 -4.32 20.79
C ARG A 115 11.22 -4.45 19.65
N GLU A 116 11.83 -5.63 19.50
CA GLU A 116 12.79 -5.87 18.40
C GLU A 116 12.05 -5.85 17.04
N GLN A 117 10.85 -6.41 16.99
CA GLN A 117 10.02 -6.36 15.80
C GLN A 117 9.56 -4.93 15.51
N ILE A 118 9.15 -4.16 16.52
CA ILE A 118 8.81 -2.74 16.31
C ILE A 118 10.01 -1.97 15.75
N ARG A 119 11.22 -2.18 16.32
CA ARG A 119 12.45 -1.52 15.81
C ARG A 119 12.75 -1.92 14.37
N ALA A 120 12.61 -3.19 14.03
CA ALA A 120 12.83 -3.68 12.66
C ALA A 120 11.82 -3.08 11.68
N SER A 121 10.54 -3.06 12.04
CA SER A 121 9.47 -2.47 11.22
C SER A 121 9.66 -0.95 11.08
N LEU A 122 10.03 -0.26 12.16
CA LEU A 122 10.33 1.17 12.12
C LEU A 122 11.54 1.47 11.23
N ALA A 123 12.60 0.68 11.31
CA ALA A 123 13.77 0.79 10.43
C ALA A 123 13.39 0.59 8.95
N SER A 124 12.48 -0.34 8.66
CA SER A 124 11.97 -0.56 7.29
C SER A 124 11.16 0.64 6.77
N VAL A 125 10.33 1.25 7.62
CA VAL A 125 9.59 2.48 7.27
C VAL A 125 10.56 3.63 7.06
N GLU A 126 11.51 3.84 7.97
CA GLU A 126 12.54 4.88 7.87
C GLU A 126 13.38 4.71 6.60
N PHE A 127 13.82 3.49 6.29
CA PHE A 127 14.58 3.18 5.08
C PHE A 127 13.81 3.62 3.83
N LYS A 128 12.53 3.24 3.71
CA LYS A 128 11.68 3.62 2.57
C LYS A 128 11.51 5.14 2.45
N LEU A 129 11.35 5.82 3.59
CA LEU A 129 11.21 7.29 3.63
C LEU A 129 12.50 8.01 3.20
N ARG A 130 13.69 7.46 3.53
CA ARG A 130 14.99 8.05 3.21
C ARG A 130 15.43 7.70 1.80
N GLU A 131 15.35 6.44 1.39
CA GLU A 131 15.81 5.99 0.09
C GLU A 131 14.94 6.51 -1.06
N ARG A 132 13.60 6.46 -0.87
CA ARG A 132 12.62 6.91 -1.86
C ARG A 132 12.90 6.37 -3.27
N ASP A 133 13.31 5.11 -3.33
CA ASP A 133 13.46 4.37 -4.57
C ASP A 133 12.26 3.44 -4.77
N TYR A 134 11.43 3.77 -5.74
CA TYR A 134 10.25 3.00 -6.15
C TYR A 134 10.42 2.48 -7.59
N GLY A 135 11.63 2.13 -7.94
CA GLY A 135 11.99 1.54 -9.23
C GLY A 135 11.79 2.52 -10.39
N THR A 136 10.77 2.30 -11.20
CA THR A 136 10.52 3.11 -12.42
C THR A 136 9.83 4.44 -12.15
N MET A 137 9.35 4.69 -10.93
CA MET A 137 8.66 5.95 -10.60
C MET A 137 9.68 7.09 -10.42
N PRO A 138 9.56 8.19 -11.19
CA PRO A 138 10.43 9.34 -11.01
C PRO A 138 10.29 9.95 -9.60
N ARG A 139 11.40 10.26 -8.93
CA ARG A 139 11.42 10.86 -7.58
C ARG A 139 10.56 12.12 -7.48
N GLY A 140 10.58 12.99 -8.50
CA GLY A 140 9.75 14.20 -8.51
C GLY A 140 8.24 13.92 -8.46
N LEU A 141 7.79 12.85 -9.12
CA LEU A 141 6.38 12.42 -9.05
C LEU A 141 6.05 11.90 -7.65
N LEU A 142 6.95 11.12 -7.05
CA LEU A 142 6.76 10.62 -5.69
C LEU A 142 6.62 11.78 -4.69
N PHE A 143 7.53 12.76 -4.73
CA PHE A 143 7.42 13.96 -3.89
C PHE A 143 6.10 14.71 -4.11
N ALA A 144 5.67 14.85 -5.37
CA ALA A 144 4.41 15.50 -5.68
C ALA A 144 3.21 14.75 -5.07
N LEU A 145 3.20 13.42 -5.12
CA LEU A 145 2.13 12.60 -4.53
C LEU A 145 2.12 12.71 -3.00
N GLU A 146 3.28 12.66 -2.35
CA GLU A 146 3.38 12.86 -0.90
C GLU A 146 2.92 14.26 -0.47
N MET A 147 3.29 15.29 -1.22
CA MET A 147 2.82 16.66 -0.98
C MET A 147 1.31 16.77 -1.13
N LEU A 148 0.75 16.15 -2.16
CA LEU A 148 -0.70 16.17 -2.43
C LEU A 148 -1.51 15.56 -1.29
N ALA A 149 -1.04 14.52 -0.63
CA ALA A 149 -1.74 13.86 0.47
C ALA A 149 -2.10 14.79 1.65
N SER A 150 -1.42 15.92 1.78
CA SER A 150 -1.73 16.97 2.75
C SER A 150 -2.32 18.23 2.08
N TRP A 151 -1.71 18.66 0.99
CA TRP A 151 -1.99 19.94 0.35
C TRP A 151 -3.41 20.09 -0.20
N ILE A 152 -3.96 19.04 -0.81
CA ILE A 152 -5.35 19.06 -1.34
C ILE A 152 -6.41 19.28 -0.26
N TYR A 153 -6.06 19.03 1.00
CA TYR A 153 -6.93 19.25 2.17
C TYR A 153 -6.61 20.55 2.93
N GLY A 154 -5.71 21.39 2.39
CA GLY A 154 -5.31 22.66 2.98
C GLY A 154 -4.17 22.58 3.99
N GLY A 155 -3.47 21.44 4.09
CA GLY A 155 -2.26 21.29 4.90
C GLY A 155 -1.01 21.83 4.20
N ALA A 156 0.09 21.87 4.95
CA ALA A 156 1.39 22.23 4.40
C ALA A 156 1.88 21.13 3.44
N PRO A 157 2.35 21.46 2.23
CA PRO A 157 2.81 20.46 1.27
C PRO A 157 4.02 19.66 1.79
N GLU A 158 4.89 20.29 2.59
CA GLU A 158 6.08 19.65 3.15
C GLU A 158 5.81 18.77 4.38
N ALA A 159 4.59 18.73 4.91
CA ALA A 159 4.27 18.07 6.18
C ALA A 159 4.70 16.59 6.25
N ARG A 160 4.67 15.88 5.10
CA ARG A 160 5.10 14.49 5.00
C ARG A 160 6.53 14.30 4.52
N LEU A 161 7.18 15.38 4.10
CA LEU A 161 8.57 15.34 3.64
C LEU A 161 9.56 15.59 4.78
N CYS A 162 9.14 16.32 5.82
CA CYS A 162 9.92 16.63 7.02
C CYS A 162 9.59 15.62 8.13
N PHE A 163 10.26 14.48 8.14
CA PHE A 163 9.92 13.35 9.01
C PHE A 163 10.93 13.05 10.12
N ASP A 164 12.07 13.72 10.19
CA ASP A 164 13.13 13.37 11.14
C ASP A 164 12.67 13.48 12.60
N GLU A 165 12.02 14.57 13.01
CA GLU A 165 11.49 14.73 14.37
C GLU A 165 10.41 13.70 14.71
N ILE A 166 9.61 13.33 13.70
CA ILE A 166 8.57 12.30 13.83
C ILE A 166 9.23 10.94 14.06
N LEU A 167 10.23 10.57 13.26
CA LEU A 167 10.96 9.31 13.42
C LEU A 167 11.63 9.23 14.80
N GLU A 168 12.27 10.31 15.26
CA GLU A 168 12.83 10.35 16.62
C GLU A 168 11.77 10.12 17.70
N ALA A 169 10.59 10.71 17.54
CA ALA A 169 9.48 10.50 18.47
C ALA A 169 8.99 9.04 18.44
N LEU A 170 8.90 8.43 17.26
CA LEU A 170 8.52 7.03 17.07
C LEU A 170 9.57 6.06 17.67
N HIS A 171 10.87 6.34 17.51
CA HIS A 171 11.93 5.56 18.14
C HIS A 171 11.84 5.62 19.67
N ARG A 172 11.64 6.82 20.26
CA ARG A 172 11.41 6.95 21.71
C ARG A 172 10.16 6.22 22.18
N GLY A 173 9.14 6.14 21.31
CA GLY A 173 7.88 5.45 21.57
C GLY A 173 8.01 3.95 21.81
N VAL A 174 9.04 3.30 21.26
CA VAL A 174 9.25 1.84 21.36
C VAL A 174 9.31 1.35 22.82
N ASP A 175 9.95 2.11 23.69
CA ASP A 175 10.19 1.69 25.06
C ASP A 175 9.15 2.25 26.07
N THR A 176 8.15 3.00 25.60
CA THR A 176 7.19 3.72 26.46
C THR A 176 5.77 3.14 26.45
N GLY A 177 5.50 2.08 25.70
CA GLY A 177 4.14 1.54 25.52
C GLY A 177 3.27 2.40 24.57
N TYR A 178 3.89 3.27 23.79
CA TYR A 178 3.19 4.13 22.82
C TYR A 178 2.42 3.31 21.76
N TYR A 179 3.07 2.28 21.22
CA TYR A 179 2.47 1.46 20.16
C TYR A 179 1.30 0.62 20.66
N GLU A 180 1.37 0.08 21.87
CA GLU A 180 0.28 -0.65 22.51
C GLU A 180 -0.92 0.27 22.79
N THR A 181 -0.65 1.48 23.27
CA THR A 181 -1.68 2.49 23.48
C THR A 181 -2.37 2.86 22.15
N LEU A 182 -1.57 3.09 21.13
CA LEU A 182 -2.06 3.45 19.81
C LEU A 182 -2.88 2.31 19.18
N LEU A 183 -2.39 1.07 19.27
CA LEU A 183 -3.09 -0.13 18.82
C LEU A 183 -4.46 -0.25 19.47
N ARG A 184 -4.53 -0.08 20.80
CA ARG A 184 -5.79 -0.09 21.56
C ARG A 184 -6.75 0.98 21.06
N GLN A 185 -6.28 2.21 20.93
CA GLN A 185 -7.09 3.34 20.47
C GLN A 185 -7.59 3.14 19.04
N MET A 186 -6.73 2.65 18.13
CA MET A 186 -7.07 2.53 16.71
C MET A 186 -8.00 1.35 16.40
N MET A 187 -7.81 0.20 17.05
CA MET A 187 -8.47 -1.04 16.63
C MET A 187 -9.43 -1.64 17.66
N LEU A 188 -9.25 -1.40 18.96
CA LEU A 188 -10.11 -1.97 20.00
C LEU A 188 -11.17 -0.97 20.51
N GLU A 189 -10.78 0.27 20.74
CA GLU A 189 -11.64 1.31 21.35
C GLU A 189 -12.18 2.30 20.33
N ASN A 190 -11.81 2.16 19.06
CA ASN A 190 -12.20 3.07 18.00
C ASN A 190 -13.70 2.93 17.66
N GLY A 191 -14.46 3.99 17.93
CA GLY A 191 -15.88 4.06 17.57
C GLY A 191 -16.15 4.44 16.11
N HIS A 192 -15.13 4.92 15.38
CA HIS A 192 -15.26 5.31 13.97
C HIS A 192 -14.78 4.18 13.05
N THR A 193 -15.54 3.11 13.03
CA THR A 193 -15.23 1.89 12.27
C THR A 193 -16.42 1.46 11.41
N ALA A 194 -16.12 0.79 10.30
CA ALA A 194 -17.12 0.15 9.46
C ALA A 194 -16.65 -1.24 9.04
N GLN A 195 -17.60 -2.16 8.85
CA GLN A 195 -17.31 -3.52 8.44
C GLN A 195 -18.11 -3.89 7.20
N ILE A 196 -17.46 -4.50 6.24
CA ILE A 196 -18.07 -5.06 5.03
C ILE A 196 -17.81 -6.55 5.02
N LEU A 197 -18.88 -7.32 4.87
CA LEU A 197 -18.82 -8.75 4.61
C LEU A 197 -19.13 -8.98 3.13
N MET A 198 -18.22 -9.63 2.41
CA MET A 198 -18.39 -9.93 1.00
C MET A 198 -18.77 -11.39 0.83
N GLN A 199 -20.01 -11.60 0.36
CA GLN A 199 -20.57 -12.91 0.11
C GLN A 199 -20.30 -13.34 -1.34
N PRO A 200 -19.68 -14.51 -1.56
CA PRO A 200 -19.49 -15.03 -2.91
C PRO A 200 -20.84 -15.42 -3.54
N SER A 201 -21.04 -15.08 -4.80
CA SER A 201 -22.27 -15.37 -5.53
C SER A 201 -21.94 -15.73 -6.99
N ALA A 202 -22.38 -16.90 -7.44
CA ALA A 202 -22.23 -17.35 -8.82
C ALA A 202 -23.16 -16.62 -9.80
N THR A 203 -24.19 -15.93 -9.31
CA THR A 203 -25.24 -15.34 -10.13
C THR A 203 -25.32 -13.82 -10.08
N CYS A 204 -24.71 -13.18 -9.07
CA CYS A 204 -24.81 -11.73 -8.89
C CYS A 204 -24.21 -10.94 -10.05
N GLY A 205 -23.18 -11.47 -10.71
CA GLY A 205 -22.58 -10.86 -11.90
C GLY A 205 -23.57 -10.74 -13.07
N GLU A 206 -24.23 -11.83 -13.39
CA GLU A 206 -25.27 -11.87 -14.43
C GLU A 206 -26.47 -11.00 -14.04
N ALA A 207 -26.91 -11.06 -12.78
CA ALA A 207 -27.99 -10.24 -12.28
C ALA A 207 -27.66 -8.73 -12.31
N ARG A 208 -26.39 -8.35 -12.08
CA ARG A 208 -25.91 -6.97 -12.22
C ARG A 208 -25.95 -6.52 -13.68
N GLN A 209 -25.44 -7.34 -14.60
CA GLN A 209 -25.46 -7.05 -16.02
C GLN A 209 -26.89 -6.97 -16.58
N ALA A 210 -27.80 -7.85 -16.13
CA ALA A 210 -29.20 -7.81 -16.52
C ALA A 210 -29.87 -6.51 -16.08
N ARG A 211 -29.67 -6.11 -14.83
CA ARG A 211 -30.19 -4.83 -14.29
C ARG A 211 -29.61 -3.61 -15.03
N GLU A 212 -28.33 -3.64 -15.35
CA GLU A 212 -27.71 -2.58 -16.13
C GLU A 212 -28.30 -2.47 -17.54
N LYS A 213 -28.46 -3.61 -18.23
CA LYS A 213 -29.10 -3.66 -19.56
C LYS A 213 -30.52 -3.14 -19.51
N GLU A 214 -31.29 -3.52 -18.49
CA GLU A 214 -32.66 -3.05 -18.31
C GLU A 214 -32.73 -1.54 -18.07
N ALA A 215 -31.85 -1.03 -17.19
CA ALA A 215 -31.74 0.40 -16.91
C ALA A 215 -31.34 1.20 -18.16
N LEU A 216 -30.37 0.71 -18.92
CA LEU A 216 -29.94 1.33 -20.18
C LEU A 216 -31.06 1.29 -21.23
N ALA A 217 -31.79 0.17 -21.34
CA ALA A 217 -32.93 0.05 -22.26
C ALA A 217 -34.04 1.04 -21.88
N ALA A 218 -34.32 1.20 -20.57
CA ALA A 218 -35.30 2.18 -20.09
C ALA A 218 -34.90 3.61 -20.44
N VAL A 219 -33.64 3.97 -20.21
CA VAL A 219 -33.09 5.29 -20.61
C VAL A 219 -33.21 5.48 -22.13
N LEU A 220 -32.83 4.48 -22.91
CA LEU A 220 -32.88 4.54 -24.39
C LEU A 220 -34.28 4.83 -24.90
N GLN A 221 -35.33 4.26 -24.27
CA GLN A 221 -36.73 4.51 -24.60
C GLN A 221 -37.17 5.96 -24.32
N THR A 222 -36.53 6.67 -23.41
CA THR A 222 -36.83 8.08 -23.12
C THR A 222 -36.16 9.06 -24.05
N LEU A 223 -35.15 8.62 -24.80
CA LEU A 223 -34.36 9.45 -25.70
C LEU A 223 -35.05 9.57 -27.06
N SER A 224 -35.14 10.81 -27.59
CA SER A 224 -35.53 11.03 -28.99
C SER A 224 -34.47 10.50 -29.93
N ALA A 225 -34.86 10.26 -31.22
CA ALA A 225 -33.91 9.84 -32.26
C ALA A 225 -32.73 10.84 -32.38
N GLN A 226 -33.01 12.15 -32.29
CA GLN A 226 -31.98 13.17 -32.33
C GLN A 226 -31.00 13.03 -31.18
N GLN A 227 -31.47 12.79 -29.95
CA GLN A 227 -30.60 12.60 -28.78
C GLN A 227 -29.74 11.33 -28.88
N GLN A 228 -30.30 10.27 -29.47
CA GLN A 228 -29.55 9.05 -29.73
C GLN A 228 -28.43 9.28 -30.77
N ASP A 229 -28.76 10.01 -31.85
CA ASP A 229 -27.77 10.39 -32.89
C ASP A 229 -26.65 11.29 -32.30
N GLU A 230 -27.03 12.23 -31.44
CA GLU A 230 -26.05 13.10 -30.71
C GLU A 230 -25.11 12.30 -29.80
N ILE A 231 -25.61 11.28 -29.11
CA ILE A 231 -24.79 10.37 -28.27
C ILE A 231 -23.82 9.58 -29.15
N CYS A 232 -24.31 9.01 -30.24
CA CYS A 232 -23.49 8.26 -31.22
C CYS A 232 -22.39 9.17 -31.83
N ALA A 233 -22.76 10.37 -32.26
CA ALA A 233 -21.82 11.34 -32.82
C ALA A 233 -20.75 11.77 -31.82
N ARG A 234 -21.15 11.98 -30.55
CA ARG A 234 -20.23 12.31 -29.44
C ARG A 234 -19.26 11.17 -29.17
N GLN A 235 -19.76 9.92 -29.11
CA GLN A 235 -18.92 8.74 -28.92
C GLN A 235 -17.93 8.54 -30.07
N THR A 236 -18.39 8.70 -31.33
CA THR A 236 -17.52 8.63 -32.52
C THR A 236 -16.44 9.71 -32.48
N ARG A 237 -16.82 10.94 -32.09
CA ARG A 237 -15.84 12.03 -31.93
C ARG A 237 -14.83 11.76 -30.84
N LEU A 238 -15.28 11.21 -29.68
CA LEU A 238 -14.38 10.86 -28.59
C LEU A 238 -13.38 9.78 -29.02
N ALA A 239 -13.85 8.73 -29.69
CA ALA A 239 -12.99 7.67 -30.20
C ALA A 239 -11.98 8.20 -31.25
N ALA A 240 -12.40 9.13 -32.13
CA ALA A 240 -11.49 9.78 -33.05
C ALA A 240 -10.42 10.62 -32.35
N LEU A 241 -10.81 11.44 -31.33
CA LEU A 241 -9.89 12.26 -30.56
C LEU A 241 -8.87 11.43 -29.76
N GLN A 242 -9.29 10.25 -29.26
CA GLN A 242 -8.39 9.34 -28.54
C GLN A 242 -7.34 8.67 -29.43
N GLN A 243 -7.61 8.56 -30.74
CA GLN A 243 -6.72 7.95 -31.74
C GLN A 243 -5.96 8.99 -32.57
N GLU A 244 -6.36 10.25 -32.52
CA GLU A 244 -5.70 11.32 -33.25
C GLU A 244 -4.33 11.59 -32.65
N PRO A 245 -3.24 11.53 -33.42
CA PRO A 245 -1.92 11.92 -32.93
C PRO A 245 -1.91 13.39 -32.57
N ASP A 246 -1.18 13.73 -31.50
CA ASP A 246 -0.97 15.13 -31.15
C ASP A 246 -0.33 15.91 -32.30
N SER A 247 -0.72 17.16 -32.45
CA SER A 247 -0.14 18.01 -33.48
C SER A 247 1.36 18.25 -33.24
N PRO A 248 2.15 18.50 -34.31
CA PRO A 248 3.57 18.82 -34.13
C PRO A 248 3.80 20.01 -33.22
N GLU A 249 2.89 21.00 -33.23
CA GLU A 249 2.95 22.19 -32.38
C GLU A 249 2.69 21.81 -30.90
N ALA A 250 1.74 20.90 -30.63
CA ALA A 250 1.49 20.40 -29.29
C ALA A 250 2.68 19.58 -28.79
N LEU A 251 3.23 18.69 -29.60
CA LEU A 251 4.43 17.92 -29.29
C LEU A 251 5.65 18.81 -29.02
N ALA A 252 5.79 19.91 -29.76
CA ALA A 252 6.87 20.87 -29.56
C ALA A 252 6.81 21.62 -28.20
N THR A 253 5.67 21.59 -27.50
CA THR A 253 5.55 22.16 -26.15
C THR A 253 6.14 21.25 -25.05
N ILE A 254 6.34 19.97 -25.35
CA ILE A 254 6.94 19.03 -24.40
C ILE A 254 8.45 19.35 -24.29
N PRO A 255 8.97 19.57 -23.06
CA PRO A 255 10.39 19.80 -22.88
C PRO A 255 11.21 18.60 -23.38
N HIS A 256 12.13 18.82 -24.30
CA HIS A 256 13.04 17.80 -24.78
C HIS A 256 14.43 18.05 -24.21
N VAL A 257 15.10 16.97 -23.77
CA VAL A 257 16.50 17.03 -23.41
C VAL A 257 17.33 17.12 -24.70
N CYS A 258 18.06 18.21 -24.86
CA CYS A 258 18.99 18.41 -25.97
C CYS A 258 20.39 17.91 -25.60
N LEU A 259 21.24 17.65 -26.61
CA LEU A 259 22.64 17.27 -26.35
C LEU A 259 23.39 18.32 -25.53
N SER A 260 23.01 19.60 -25.65
CA SER A 260 23.57 20.71 -24.85
C SER A 260 23.22 20.64 -23.37
N ASP A 261 22.16 19.95 -23.01
CA ASP A 261 21.68 19.80 -21.63
C ASP A 261 22.38 18.65 -20.91
N LEU A 262 23.04 17.79 -21.67
CA LEU A 262 23.83 16.70 -21.13
C LEU A 262 25.25 17.17 -20.82
N PRO A 263 25.74 16.93 -19.60
CA PRO A 263 27.14 17.23 -19.30
C PRO A 263 28.05 16.39 -20.20
N ARG A 264 29.07 17.03 -20.78
CA ARG A 264 30.02 16.37 -21.70
C ARG A 264 30.80 15.28 -21.00
N ASP A 265 31.15 15.53 -19.74
CA ASP A 265 31.87 14.60 -18.89
C ASP A 265 30.94 14.15 -17.74
N PRO A 266 30.96 12.87 -17.37
CA PRO A 266 30.20 12.39 -16.24
C PRO A 266 30.71 13.09 -14.95
N ALA A 267 29.78 13.35 -14.01
CA ALA A 267 30.16 13.87 -12.71
C ALA A 267 31.13 12.89 -12.04
N PRO A 268 32.32 13.40 -11.56
CA PRO A 268 33.28 12.53 -10.89
C PRO A 268 32.62 11.93 -9.62
N VAL A 269 32.74 10.64 -9.48
CA VAL A 269 32.35 9.96 -8.24
C VAL A 269 33.54 10.07 -7.27
N PRO A 270 33.36 10.73 -6.11
CA PRO A 270 34.42 10.77 -5.09
C PRO A 270 34.82 9.34 -4.71
N THR A 271 36.10 8.99 -4.92
CA THR A 271 36.56 7.62 -4.70
C THR A 271 37.84 7.64 -3.89
N GLU A 272 37.82 6.98 -2.75
CA GLU A 272 38.99 6.77 -1.89
C GLU A 272 39.31 5.27 -1.85
N LEU A 273 40.55 4.92 -2.12
CA LEU A 273 41.10 3.57 -1.92
C LEU A 273 41.77 3.52 -0.54
N ARG A 274 41.25 2.70 0.34
CA ARG A 274 41.87 2.44 1.65
C ARG A 274 42.65 1.16 1.60
N GLU A 275 43.74 1.18 2.39
CA GLU A 275 44.65 0.09 2.70
C GLU A 275 44.61 -1.13 1.76
N ASP A 276 45.68 -1.43 1.10
CA ASP A 276 45.87 -2.60 0.23
C ASP A 276 44.98 -2.68 -1.02
N GLY A 277 44.18 -1.64 -1.29
CA GLY A 277 43.28 -1.59 -2.44
C GLY A 277 42.04 -2.47 -2.33
N ASN A 278 41.77 -3.02 -1.15
CA ASN A 278 40.65 -3.96 -0.92
C ASN A 278 39.34 -3.26 -0.52
N VAL A 279 39.38 -1.99 -0.12
CA VAL A 279 38.22 -1.21 0.27
C VAL A 279 38.13 0.04 -0.59
N ILE A 280 37.03 0.20 -1.28
CA ILE A 280 36.72 1.39 -2.08
C ILE A 280 35.59 2.12 -1.37
N ILE A 281 35.81 3.42 -1.09
CA ILE A 281 34.83 4.27 -0.45
C ILE A 281 34.39 5.34 -1.46
N HIS A 282 33.08 5.48 -1.64
CA HIS A 282 32.45 6.56 -2.38
C HIS A 282 31.72 7.46 -1.39
N ASP A 283 32.22 8.68 -1.17
CA ASP A 283 31.55 9.67 -0.33
C ASP A 283 30.43 10.35 -1.13
N LEU A 284 29.23 9.77 -1.04
CA LEU A 284 28.04 10.22 -1.73
C LEU A 284 26.97 10.62 -0.72
N GLN A 285 26.14 11.58 -1.08
CA GLN A 285 24.98 11.95 -0.27
C GLN A 285 23.89 10.87 -0.41
N THR A 286 23.70 10.08 0.64
CA THR A 286 22.80 8.93 0.66
C THR A 286 21.72 9.03 1.75
N ASP A 287 21.44 10.25 2.23
CA ASP A 287 20.39 10.54 3.24
C ASP A 287 20.51 9.68 4.52
N GLY A 288 21.77 9.34 4.91
CA GLY A 288 22.08 8.54 6.10
C GLY A 288 22.08 7.03 5.88
N ILE A 289 21.91 6.56 4.63
CA ILE A 289 21.97 5.13 4.29
C ILE A 289 23.42 4.77 3.90
N VAL A 290 23.93 3.68 4.46
CA VAL A 290 25.22 3.11 4.07
C VAL A 290 24.98 1.93 3.12
N TYR A 291 25.46 2.07 1.89
CA TYR A 291 25.43 0.98 0.89
C TYR A 291 26.76 0.25 0.91
N THR A 292 26.71 -1.06 1.10
CA THR A 292 27.90 -1.91 1.12
C THR A 292 27.77 -3.01 0.08
N THR A 293 28.76 -3.15 -0.79
CA THR A 293 28.84 -4.25 -1.76
C THR A 293 30.11 -5.04 -1.47
N ALA A 294 29.99 -6.34 -1.24
CA ALA A 294 31.10 -7.24 -1.07
C ALA A 294 31.27 -8.10 -2.33
N TYR A 295 32.49 -8.14 -2.85
CA TYR A 295 32.87 -8.95 -4.01
C TYR A 295 33.67 -10.15 -3.53
N PHE A 296 33.22 -11.35 -3.91
CA PHE A 296 33.93 -12.58 -3.63
C PHE A 296 34.41 -13.21 -4.94
N ALA A 297 35.64 -13.69 -4.98
CA ALA A 297 36.11 -14.47 -6.11
C ALA A 297 35.37 -15.82 -6.13
N ALA A 298 34.90 -16.20 -7.30
CA ALA A 298 34.18 -17.45 -7.51
C ALA A 298 34.87 -18.36 -8.55
N ASP A 299 36.14 -18.04 -8.89
CA ASP A 299 36.89 -18.73 -9.95
C ASP A 299 37.19 -20.18 -9.62
N ASP A 300 37.27 -20.51 -8.32
CA ASP A 300 37.61 -21.85 -7.83
C ASP A 300 36.35 -22.75 -7.61
N LEU A 301 35.13 -22.23 -7.87
CA LEU A 301 33.92 -23.00 -7.68
C LEU A 301 33.72 -24.03 -8.81
N THR A 302 33.36 -25.23 -8.41
CA THR A 302 32.97 -26.29 -9.34
C THR A 302 31.54 -26.06 -9.87
N PRO A 303 31.18 -26.61 -11.04
CA PRO A 303 29.81 -26.53 -11.56
C PRO A 303 28.73 -27.02 -10.58
N GLU A 304 29.07 -27.99 -9.72
CA GLU A 304 28.18 -28.52 -8.70
C GLU A 304 27.95 -27.56 -7.54
N GLU A 305 28.89 -26.64 -7.28
CA GLU A 305 28.81 -25.63 -6.22
C GLU A 305 28.10 -24.33 -6.66
N LEU A 306 28.07 -24.03 -7.98
CA LEU A 306 27.45 -22.82 -8.52
C LEU A 306 25.98 -22.61 -8.08
N PRO A 307 25.11 -23.64 -7.99
CA PRO A 307 23.73 -23.46 -7.54
C PRO A 307 23.61 -22.96 -6.10
N TYR A 308 24.64 -23.14 -5.26
CA TYR A 308 24.62 -22.70 -3.87
C TYR A 308 25.01 -21.21 -3.69
N LEU A 309 25.47 -20.55 -4.76
CA LEU A 309 25.77 -19.10 -4.71
C LEU A 309 24.50 -18.24 -4.55
N THR A 310 23.32 -18.80 -4.81
CA THR A 310 22.03 -18.08 -4.74
C THR A 310 21.28 -18.37 -3.45
N LEU A 311 21.85 -19.15 -2.55
CA LEU A 311 21.32 -19.47 -1.22
C LEU A 311 21.90 -18.54 -0.15
#